data_4b612e0ad110223fb3ab206ef14bf9e6
#
_entry.id   4b612e0ad110223fb3ab206ef14bf9e6
#
_cell.length_a   1.000
_cell.length_b   1.000
_cell.length_c   1.000
_cell.angle_alpha   90.00
_cell.angle_beta   90.00
_cell.angle_gamma   90.00
#
_symmetry.space_group_name_H-M   'P 1'
#
loop_
_entity.id
_entity.type
_entity.pdbx_description
1 polymer ?
#
loop_
_entity_poly.entity_id
_entity_poly.type
_entity_poly.pdbx_seq_one_letter_code
_entity_poly.pdbx_strand_id
1 'polypeptide(L)'
;MATDPDPLELPADEWEGWTVVDGSVETLFELPTGRVRGTVRQYENERTREALRELTDGGIDHTVRFFATTRLGFEPPLPPGTTPAMIVPVLRPEARQSFADRLHDRGLTNVEQTGRERIRLGEDTRIRLTRYAAVDPLPGAEVELPLECWLGVWTDGTVNVATSGYPTVPLATQFDLEADDQPLRKSANDYREEFRSLLRALQ
;
A
#
# COMPACT_ATOMS: atom_id res chain seq x y z
N MET A 1 -28.07 3.56 -11.43
CA MET A 1 -26.67 3.18 -11.66
C MET A 1 -25.91 3.52 -10.39
N ALA A 2 -25.22 2.55 -9.79
CA ALA A 2 -24.30 2.85 -8.70
C ALA A 2 -23.15 3.69 -9.30
N THR A 3 -22.88 4.84 -8.71
CA THR A 3 -21.75 5.67 -9.10
C THR A 3 -20.52 5.11 -8.40
N ASP A 4 -19.44 4.91 -9.14
CA ASP A 4 -18.16 4.52 -8.54
C ASP A 4 -17.72 5.57 -7.53
N PRO A 5 -17.16 5.17 -6.39
CA PRO A 5 -16.70 6.13 -5.40
C PRO A 5 -15.54 6.97 -5.97
N ASP A 6 -15.49 8.25 -5.58
CA ASP A 6 -14.36 9.11 -5.93
C ASP A 6 -13.06 8.51 -5.39
N PRO A 7 -11.94 8.61 -6.14
CA PRO A 7 -10.67 8.07 -5.68
C PRO A 7 -10.20 8.74 -4.38
N LEU A 8 -9.51 7.97 -3.55
CA LEU A 8 -8.79 8.50 -2.40
C LEU A 8 -7.37 8.84 -2.86
N GLU A 9 -7.08 10.12 -2.99
CA GLU A 9 -5.82 10.60 -3.58
C GLU A 9 -4.89 11.21 -2.52
N LEU A 10 -3.59 11.00 -2.72
CA LEU A 10 -2.58 11.76 -1.99
C LEU A 10 -2.53 13.18 -2.54
N PRO A 11 -2.39 14.21 -1.69
CA PRO A 11 -2.13 15.57 -2.15
C PRO A 11 -0.82 15.61 -2.93
N ALA A 12 -0.87 15.98 -4.22
CA ALA A 12 0.27 15.91 -5.13
C ALA A 12 1.48 16.77 -4.69
N ASP A 13 1.20 17.84 -3.93
CA ASP A 13 2.18 18.86 -3.54
C ASP A 13 3.00 18.48 -2.28
N GLU A 14 2.60 17.45 -1.56
CA GLU A 14 3.20 17.12 -0.25
C GLU A 14 4.22 15.96 -0.31
N TRP A 15 4.26 15.19 -1.41
CA TRP A 15 5.01 13.92 -1.44
C TRP A 15 5.99 13.86 -2.61
N GLU A 16 7.16 14.46 -2.39
CA GLU A 16 8.25 14.43 -3.35
C GLU A 16 8.69 13.00 -3.68
N GLY A 17 8.70 12.67 -4.96
CA GLY A 17 9.14 11.38 -5.49
C GLY A 17 8.08 10.28 -5.56
N TRP A 18 6.83 10.56 -5.23
CA TRP A 18 5.71 9.65 -5.46
C TRP A 18 4.96 10.01 -6.73
N THR A 19 4.75 9.04 -7.61
CA THR A 19 4.07 9.19 -8.90
C THR A 19 2.90 8.22 -8.98
N VAL A 20 1.76 8.69 -9.51
CA VAL A 20 0.62 7.82 -9.82
C VAL A 20 0.98 6.99 -11.05
N VAL A 21 0.98 5.68 -10.91
CA VAL A 21 1.30 4.74 -11.99
C VAL A 21 0.08 4.02 -12.54
N ASP A 22 -0.99 3.91 -11.75
CA ASP A 22 -2.24 3.33 -12.19
C ASP A 22 -3.44 3.89 -11.42
N GLY A 23 -4.59 3.88 -12.08
CA GLY A 23 -5.87 4.24 -11.50
C GLY A 23 -6.99 3.49 -12.19
N SER A 24 -7.62 2.58 -11.47
CA SER A 24 -8.65 1.69 -11.99
C SER A 24 -9.86 1.61 -11.07
N VAL A 25 -10.98 1.15 -11.63
CA VAL A 25 -12.15 0.73 -10.87
C VAL A 25 -12.32 -0.76 -11.10
N GLU A 26 -12.20 -1.54 -10.05
CA GLU A 26 -12.22 -3.00 -10.11
C GLU A 26 -13.28 -3.60 -9.18
N THR A 27 -13.77 -4.79 -9.54
CA THR A 27 -14.48 -5.64 -8.58
C THR A 27 -13.45 -6.35 -7.72
N LEU A 28 -13.42 -6.02 -6.44
CA LEU A 28 -12.41 -6.56 -5.52
C LEU A 28 -12.80 -7.92 -4.98
N PHE A 29 -14.10 -8.11 -4.70
CA PHE A 29 -14.65 -9.38 -4.25
C PHE A 29 -16.19 -9.38 -4.38
N GLU A 30 -16.74 -10.59 -4.44
CA GLU A 30 -18.16 -10.82 -4.47
C GLU A 30 -18.65 -11.28 -3.08
N LEU A 31 -19.75 -10.70 -2.63
CA LEU A 31 -20.47 -11.12 -1.44
C LEU A 31 -21.75 -11.84 -1.87
N PRO A 32 -22.34 -12.70 -1.02
CA PRO A 32 -23.63 -13.33 -1.34
C PRO A 32 -24.74 -12.33 -1.66
N THR A 33 -24.62 -11.09 -1.20
CA THR A 33 -25.61 -10.02 -1.36
C THR A 33 -25.22 -8.96 -2.41
N GLY A 34 -24.06 -9.11 -3.11
CA GLY A 34 -23.63 -8.15 -4.11
C GLY A 34 -22.12 -8.12 -4.33
N ARG A 35 -21.67 -7.08 -5.00
CA ARG A 35 -20.24 -6.89 -5.33
C ARG A 35 -19.66 -5.74 -4.52
N VAL A 36 -18.38 -5.86 -4.17
CA VAL A 36 -17.59 -4.76 -3.63
C VAL A 36 -16.65 -4.27 -4.72
N ARG A 37 -16.86 -3.04 -5.14
CA ARG A 37 -16.02 -2.35 -6.12
C ARG A 37 -15.04 -1.44 -5.40
N GLY A 38 -13.89 -1.24 -5.98
CA GLY A 38 -12.88 -0.33 -5.47
C GLY A 38 -12.39 0.62 -6.54
N THR A 39 -12.35 1.91 -6.22
CA THR A 39 -11.57 2.88 -6.99
C THR A 39 -10.17 2.90 -6.41
N VAL A 40 -9.24 2.37 -7.20
CA VAL A 40 -7.84 2.16 -6.81
C VAL A 40 -6.98 3.28 -7.37
N ARG A 41 -5.99 3.72 -6.59
CA ARG A 41 -4.85 4.54 -7.02
C ARG A 41 -3.57 3.87 -6.56
N GLN A 42 -2.67 3.64 -7.49
CA GLN A 42 -1.35 3.06 -7.21
C GLN A 42 -0.28 4.12 -7.41
N TYR A 43 0.65 4.17 -6.47
CA TYR A 43 1.77 5.10 -6.45
C TYR A 43 3.06 4.31 -6.32
N GLU A 44 4.08 4.75 -7.03
CA GLU A 44 5.45 4.26 -6.93
C GLU A 44 6.38 5.39 -6.48
N ASN A 45 7.41 5.06 -5.73
CA ASN A 45 8.42 6.04 -5.40
C ASN A 45 9.50 6.05 -6.48
N GLU A 46 9.30 6.91 -7.47
CA GLU A 46 10.16 7.04 -8.65
C GLU A 46 11.58 7.47 -8.26
N ARG A 47 11.72 8.40 -7.32
CA ARG A 47 13.03 8.86 -6.86
C ARG A 47 13.91 7.74 -6.31
N THR A 48 13.33 6.79 -5.55
CA THR A 48 14.08 5.63 -5.06
C THR A 48 14.44 4.68 -6.20
N ARG A 49 13.53 4.47 -7.16
CA ARG A 49 13.75 3.65 -8.34
C ARG A 49 14.85 4.22 -9.23
N GLU A 50 14.81 5.52 -9.51
CA GLU A 50 15.84 6.21 -10.32
C GLU A 50 17.21 6.14 -9.67
N ALA A 51 17.31 6.46 -8.37
CA ALA A 51 18.56 6.40 -7.64
C ALA A 51 19.17 4.98 -7.64
N LEU A 52 18.32 3.94 -7.48
CA LEU A 52 18.79 2.56 -7.56
C LEU A 52 19.24 2.19 -8.97
N ARG A 53 18.51 2.60 -9.99
CA ARG A 53 18.89 2.37 -11.40
C ARG A 53 20.19 3.04 -11.77
N GLU A 54 20.38 4.30 -11.35
CA GLU A 54 21.63 5.05 -11.64
C GLU A 54 22.84 4.40 -10.99
N LEU A 55 22.76 4.03 -9.71
CA LEU A 55 23.87 3.44 -8.95
C LEU A 55 24.18 1.99 -9.34
N THR A 56 23.29 1.32 -10.03
CA THR A 56 23.51 -0.04 -10.56
C THR A 56 23.74 -0.07 -12.06
N ASP A 57 24.06 1.08 -12.69
CA ASP A 57 24.22 1.22 -14.15
C ASP A 57 23.08 0.60 -14.96
N GLY A 58 21.84 0.75 -14.46
CA GLY A 58 20.65 0.17 -15.07
C GLY A 58 20.42 -1.32 -14.78
N GLY A 59 21.26 -1.93 -13.94
CA GLY A 59 21.14 -3.36 -13.58
C GLY A 59 19.87 -3.66 -12.77
N ILE A 60 19.38 -2.68 -12.00
CA ILE A 60 18.13 -2.80 -11.24
C ILE A 60 17.22 -1.62 -11.60
N ASP A 61 16.21 -1.89 -12.41
CA ASP A 61 15.11 -0.97 -12.72
C ASP A 61 13.80 -1.59 -12.22
N HIS A 62 13.59 -1.50 -10.90
CA HIS A 62 12.48 -2.16 -10.22
C HIS A 62 11.87 -1.27 -9.14
N THR A 63 10.54 -1.35 -8.99
CA THR A 63 9.84 -0.61 -7.94
C THR A 63 9.94 -1.35 -6.62
N VAL A 64 10.79 -0.87 -5.74
CA VAL A 64 11.01 -1.43 -4.40
C VAL A 64 10.16 -0.75 -3.31
N ARG A 65 9.48 0.34 -3.67
CA ARG A 65 8.59 1.08 -2.77
C ARG A 65 7.28 1.41 -3.46
N PHE A 66 6.19 0.98 -2.90
CA PHE A 66 4.85 1.23 -3.43
C PHE A 66 3.89 1.67 -2.33
N PHE A 67 2.88 2.40 -2.75
CA PHE A 67 1.73 2.78 -1.95
C PHE A 67 0.47 2.67 -2.81
N ALA A 68 -0.65 2.25 -2.23
CA ALA A 68 -1.91 2.28 -2.93
C ALA A 68 -3.05 2.64 -1.99
N THR A 69 -4.03 3.31 -2.54
CA THR A 69 -5.29 3.64 -1.87
C THR A 69 -6.45 3.02 -2.62
N THR A 70 -7.48 2.66 -1.90
CA THR A 70 -8.72 2.15 -2.49
C THR A 70 -9.91 2.67 -1.68
N ARG A 71 -10.87 3.27 -2.36
CA ARG A 71 -12.17 3.60 -1.79
C ARG A 71 -13.20 2.61 -2.26
N LEU A 72 -13.94 2.01 -1.31
CA LEU A 72 -14.88 0.93 -1.63
C LEU A 72 -16.28 1.46 -1.89
N GLY A 73 -16.91 0.93 -2.93
CA GLY A 73 -18.32 1.04 -3.24
C GLY A 73 -19.01 -0.32 -3.15
N PHE A 74 -20.33 -0.29 -2.93
CA PHE A 74 -21.16 -1.50 -2.81
C PHE A 74 -22.21 -1.52 -3.91
N GLU A 75 -22.34 -2.66 -4.61
CA GLU A 75 -23.33 -2.87 -5.66
C GLU A 75 -24.11 -4.17 -5.41
N PRO A 76 -25.44 -4.07 -5.07
CA PRO A 76 -26.21 -2.86 -4.84
C PRO A 76 -25.73 -2.06 -3.63
N PRO A 77 -26.16 -0.79 -3.48
CA PRO A 77 -25.87 0.00 -2.29
C PRO A 77 -26.27 -0.71 -1.00
N LEU A 78 -25.56 -0.41 0.09
CA LEU A 78 -25.86 -0.99 1.39
C LEU A 78 -27.35 -0.76 1.78
N PRO A 79 -28.01 -1.75 2.36
CA PRO A 79 -29.38 -1.61 2.81
C PRO A 79 -29.56 -0.43 3.78
N PRO A 80 -30.74 0.21 3.79
CA PRO A 80 -31.03 1.26 4.76
C PRO A 80 -30.74 0.82 6.20
N GLY A 81 -30.05 1.67 6.97
CA GLY A 81 -29.62 1.38 8.33
C GLY A 81 -28.30 0.62 8.46
N THR A 82 -27.72 0.16 7.37
CA THR A 82 -26.38 -0.45 7.37
C THR A 82 -25.32 0.61 7.08
N THR A 83 -24.42 0.81 8.01
CA THR A 83 -23.32 1.77 7.84
C THR A 83 -22.02 1.07 7.39
N PRO A 84 -21.10 1.77 6.71
CA PRO A 84 -19.78 1.24 6.35
C PRO A 84 -19.04 0.64 7.56
N ALA A 85 -19.15 1.26 8.73
CA ALA A 85 -18.52 0.77 9.97
C ALA A 85 -18.99 -0.63 10.39
N MET A 86 -20.25 -0.98 10.10
CA MET A 86 -20.81 -2.31 10.39
C MET A 86 -20.29 -3.39 9.46
N ILE A 87 -19.85 -3.01 8.25
CA ILE A 87 -19.35 -3.94 7.23
C ILE A 87 -17.85 -4.19 7.38
N VAL A 88 -17.06 -3.23 7.86
CA VAL A 88 -15.60 -3.35 8.00
C VAL A 88 -15.14 -4.64 8.71
N PRO A 89 -15.77 -5.14 9.79
CA PRO A 89 -15.35 -6.40 10.39
C PRO A 89 -15.44 -7.61 9.45
N VAL A 90 -16.41 -7.62 8.53
CA VAL A 90 -16.59 -8.67 7.52
C VAL A 90 -15.59 -8.52 6.39
N LEU A 91 -15.30 -7.28 5.98
CA LEU A 91 -14.38 -6.99 4.88
C LEU A 91 -12.91 -7.23 5.22
N ARG A 92 -12.51 -7.09 6.48
CA ARG A 92 -11.10 -7.21 6.88
C ARG A 92 -10.44 -8.56 6.57
N PRO A 93 -11.08 -9.71 6.78
CA PRO A 93 -10.51 -10.99 6.36
C PRO A 93 -10.25 -11.04 4.86
N GLU A 94 -11.24 -10.63 4.07
CA GLU A 94 -11.17 -10.60 2.60
C GLU A 94 -10.07 -9.64 2.12
N ALA A 95 -10.01 -8.42 2.70
CA ALA A 95 -8.96 -7.46 2.37
C ALA A 95 -7.56 -8.00 2.69
N ARG A 96 -7.39 -8.77 3.77
CA ARG A 96 -6.11 -9.40 4.13
C ARG A 96 -5.73 -10.49 3.13
N GLN A 97 -6.68 -11.33 2.75
CA GLN A 97 -6.45 -12.38 1.75
C GLN A 97 -6.10 -11.75 0.41
N SER A 98 -6.94 -10.83 -0.08
CA SER A 98 -6.70 -10.11 -1.34
C SER A 98 -5.36 -9.37 -1.36
N PHE A 99 -4.94 -8.80 -0.24
CA PHE A 99 -3.64 -8.13 -0.16
C PHE A 99 -2.48 -9.13 -0.25
N ALA A 100 -2.55 -10.25 0.45
CA ALA A 100 -1.54 -11.29 0.36
C ALA A 100 -1.43 -11.84 -1.07
N ASP A 101 -2.56 -12.09 -1.74
CA ASP A 101 -2.60 -12.55 -3.13
C ASP A 101 -1.96 -11.52 -4.06
N ARG A 102 -2.27 -10.22 -3.90
CA ARG A 102 -1.65 -9.12 -4.68
C ARG A 102 -0.13 -9.01 -4.46
N LEU A 103 0.37 -9.29 -3.25
CA LEU A 103 1.82 -9.34 -3.02
C LEU A 103 2.45 -10.50 -3.80
N HIS A 104 1.82 -11.67 -3.83
CA HIS A 104 2.28 -12.79 -4.65
C HIS A 104 2.20 -12.48 -6.17
N ASP A 105 1.13 -11.84 -6.63
CA ASP A 105 0.97 -11.42 -8.03
C ASP A 105 2.04 -10.40 -8.48
N ARG A 106 2.56 -9.60 -7.54
CA ARG A 106 3.73 -8.75 -7.76
C ARG A 106 5.07 -9.51 -7.79
N GLY A 107 5.05 -10.81 -7.60
CA GLY A 107 6.24 -11.68 -7.57
C GLY A 107 6.91 -11.77 -6.20
N LEU A 108 6.32 -11.20 -5.14
CA LEU A 108 6.88 -11.30 -3.80
C LEU A 108 6.71 -12.72 -3.24
N THR A 109 7.71 -13.18 -2.54
CA THR A 109 7.76 -14.50 -1.90
C THR A 109 7.74 -14.38 -0.38
N ASN A 110 7.57 -15.49 0.33
CA ASN A 110 7.59 -15.55 1.80
C ASN A 110 6.64 -14.54 2.46
N VAL A 111 5.47 -14.33 1.86
CA VAL A 111 4.46 -13.39 2.37
C VAL A 111 3.84 -13.95 3.65
N GLU A 112 4.13 -13.31 4.78
CA GLU A 112 3.68 -13.76 6.09
C GLU A 112 3.16 -12.59 6.93
N GLN A 113 2.00 -12.76 7.58
CA GLN A 113 1.48 -11.77 8.52
C GLN A 113 2.27 -11.79 9.81
N THR A 114 2.95 -10.69 10.16
CA THR A 114 3.86 -10.59 11.30
C THR A 114 3.32 -9.76 12.47
N GLY A 115 2.27 -8.98 12.26
CA GLY A 115 1.74 -8.16 13.34
C GLY A 115 0.49 -7.37 13.01
N ARG A 116 -0.01 -6.68 14.03
CA ARG A 116 -1.14 -5.75 13.93
C ARG A 116 -0.93 -4.58 14.87
N GLU A 117 -1.27 -3.39 14.41
CA GLU A 117 -1.29 -2.20 15.26
C GLU A 117 -2.55 -1.36 15.03
N ARG A 118 -2.77 -0.41 15.93
CA ARG A 118 -3.84 0.60 15.80
C ARG A 118 -3.18 1.96 15.87
N ILE A 119 -3.45 2.78 14.88
CA ILE A 119 -3.03 4.17 14.88
C ILE A 119 -4.25 5.08 14.84
N ARG A 120 -4.05 6.32 15.30
CA ARG A 120 -5.03 7.39 15.17
C ARG A 120 -4.63 8.26 13.99
N LEU A 121 -5.54 8.53 13.07
CA LEU A 121 -5.32 9.42 11.92
C LEU A 121 -5.81 10.80 12.27
N GLY A 122 -6.71 11.20 12.84
CA GLY A 122 -7.21 12.47 13.29
C GLY A 122 -7.81 12.36 14.69
N GLU A 123 -8.75 13.23 15.01
CA GLU A 123 -9.39 13.22 16.32
C GLU A 123 -10.26 11.97 16.51
N ASP A 124 -11.04 11.58 15.49
CA ASP A 124 -12.05 10.53 15.59
C ASP A 124 -11.75 9.27 14.78
N THR A 125 -10.81 9.33 13.82
CA THR A 125 -10.52 8.20 12.92
C THR A 125 -9.41 7.32 13.47
N ARG A 126 -9.71 6.02 13.61
CA ARG A 126 -8.75 4.98 14.01
C ARG A 126 -8.59 3.96 12.90
N ILE A 127 -7.35 3.75 12.47
CA ILE A 127 -7.00 2.67 11.54
C ILE A 127 -6.50 1.46 12.32
N ARG A 128 -6.93 0.29 11.85
CA ARG A 128 -6.29 -0.97 12.20
C ARG A 128 -5.37 -1.38 11.05
N LEU A 129 -4.09 -1.41 11.35
CA LEU A 129 -3.04 -1.83 10.43
C LEU A 129 -2.70 -3.30 10.64
N THR A 130 -2.46 -4.02 9.54
CA THR A 130 -1.91 -5.37 9.52
C THR A 130 -0.55 -5.32 8.84
N ARG A 131 0.47 -5.88 9.47
CA ARG A 131 1.85 -5.93 8.97
C ARG A 131 2.15 -7.29 8.39
N TYR A 132 2.86 -7.28 7.27
CA TYR A 132 3.40 -8.47 6.60
C TYR A 132 4.90 -8.32 6.41
N ALA A 133 5.62 -9.44 6.50
CA ALA A 133 6.94 -9.59 5.92
C ALA A 133 6.78 -10.21 4.53
N ALA A 134 7.64 -9.84 3.61
CA ALA A 134 7.74 -10.42 2.28
C ALA A 134 9.17 -10.31 1.77
N VAL A 135 9.49 -11.03 0.71
CA VAL A 135 10.79 -10.97 0.05
C VAL A 135 10.56 -10.68 -1.43
N ASP A 136 11.25 -9.66 -1.93
CA ASP A 136 11.31 -9.36 -3.36
C ASP A 136 12.55 -10.05 -3.95
N PRO A 137 12.37 -11.03 -4.87
CA PRO A 137 13.49 -11.74 -5.48
C PRO A 137 14.28 -10.91 -6.49
N LEU A 138 13.88 -9.65 -6.73
CA LEU A 138 14.52 -8.67 -7.61
C LEU A 138 15.04 -9.28 -8.92
N PRO A 139 14.22 -9.33 -9.98
CA PRO A 139 14.65 -9.86 -11.27
C PRO A 139 15.92 -9.19 -11.79
N GLY A 140 16.97 -9.98 -12.05
CA GLY A 140 18.26 -9.50 -12.54
C GLY A 140 19.30 -9.17 -11.47
N ALA A 141 18.96 -9.30 -10.17
CA ALA A 141 19.93 -9.18 -9.08
C ALA A 141 20.18 -10.56 -8.44
N GLU A 142 21.39 -10.77 -7.90
CA GLU A 142 21.72 -11.99 -7.12
C GLU A 142 21.32 -11.88 -5.64
N VAL A 143 20.65 -10.79 -5.27
CA VAL A 143 20.23 -10.51 -3.89
C VAL A 143 18.71 -10.41 -3.79
N GLU A 144 18.20 -10.95 -2.70
CA GLU A 144 16.78 -10.82 -2.33
C GLU A 144 16.59 -9.60 -1.42
N LEU A 145 15.50 -8.86 -1.60
CA LEU A 145 15.20 -7.68 -0.82
C LEU A 145 14.09 -7.96 0.20
N PRO A 146 14.38 -7.96 1.52
CA PRO A 146 13.34 -8.11 2.52
C PRO A 146 12.49 -6.85 2.61
N LEU A 147 11.16 -7.02 2.56
CA LEU A 147 10.17 -5.95 2.61
C LEU A 147 9.30 -6.04 3.88
N GLU A 148 8.91 -4.90 4.38
CA GLU A 148 7.78 -4.74 5.28
C GLU A 148 6.60 -4.17 4.50
N CYS A 149 5.45 -4.87 4.54
CA CYS A 149 4.24 -4.46 3.84
C CYS A 149 3.10 -4.21 4.84
N TRP A 150 2.23 -3.27 4.52
CA TRP A 150 1.14 -2.83 5.39
C TRP A 150 -0.19 -2.78 4.68
N LEU A 151 -1.22 -3.19 5.40
CA LEU A 151 -2.62 -3.06 5.01
C LEU A 151 -3.38 -2.30 6.11
N GLY A 152 -3.98 -1.18 5.75
CA GLY A 152 -4.87 -0.40 6.60
C GLY A 152 -6.30 -0.44 6.08
N VAL A 153 -7.29 -0.62 6.98
CA VAL A 153 -8.72 -0.57 6.64
C VAL A 153 -9.45 0.28 7.67
N TRP A 154 -10.13 1.32 7.21
CA TRP A 154 -10.89 2.25 8.07
C TRP A 154 -12.16 2.79 7.40
N THR A 155 -12.91 3.60 8.11
CA THR A 155 -14.09 4.32 7.59
C THR A 155 -14.06 5.78 8.01
N ASP A 156 -14.51 6.64 7.10
CA ASP A 156 -14.76 8.06 7.28
C ASP A 156 -16.07 8.48 6.58
N GLY A 157 -17.07 7.63 6.64
CA GLY A 157 -18.30 7.73 5.85
C GLY A 157 -18.32 6.76 4.67
N THR A 158 -17.15 6.37 4.16
CA THR A 158 -16.91 5.29 3.19
C THR A 158 -15.93 4.28 3.77
N VAL A 159 -15.79 3.12 3.16
CA VAL A 159 -14.69 2.19 3.53
C VAL A 159 -13.48 2.50 2.67
N ASN A 160 -12.37 2.74 3.34
CA ASN A 160 -11.09 3.01 2.71
C ASN A 160 -10.08 1.93 3.05
N VAL A 161 -9.20 1.66 2.10
CA VAL A 161 -8.06 0.75 2.24
C VAL A 161 -6.82 1.48 1.79
N ALA A 162 -5.73 1.35 2.53
CA ALA A 162 -4.41 1.76 2.09
C ALA A 162 -3.42 0.61 2.26
N THR A 163 -2.53 0.46 1.30
CA THR A 163 -1.47 -0.53 1.32
C THR A 163 -0.13 0.12 1.03
N SER A 164 0.94 -0.44 1.57
CA SER A 164 2.30 0.02 1.31
C SER A 164 3.28 -1.13 1.40
N GLY A 165 4.42 -1.00 0.73
CA GLY A 165 5.56 -1.89 0.87
C GLY A 165 6.85 -1.11 0.69
N TYR A 166 7.86 -1.45 1.52
CA TYR A 166 9.16 -0.82 1.51
C TYR A 166 10.25 -1.74 2.09
N PRO A 167 11.54 -1.50 1.76
CA PRO A 167 12.65 -2.29 2.27
C PRO A 167 12.79 -2.21 3.79
N THR A 168 13.17 -3.34 4.42
CA THR A 168 13.47 -3.39 5.86
C THR A 168 14.91 -3.05 6.18
N VAL A 169 15.77 -2.98 5.17
CA VAL A 169 17.18 -2.60 5.25
C VAL A 169 17.45 -1.44 4.32
N PRO A 170 18.43 -0.57 4.61
CA PRO A 170 18.82 0.46 3.68
C PRO A 170 19.29 -0.16 2.36
N LEU A 171 18.82 0.34 1.22
CA LEU A 171 19.16 -0.18 -0.10
C LEU A 171 20.67 -0.08 -0.38
N ALA A 172 21.31 1.02 0.06
CA ALA A 172 22.77 1.16 -0.06
C ALA A 172 23.51 0.01 0.64
N THR A 173 23.05 -0.42 1.81
CA THR A 173 23.65 -1.56 2.53
C THR A 173 23.34 -2.89 1.83
N GLN A 174 22.12 -3.07 1.34
CA GLN A 174 21.70 -4.32 0.69
C GLN A 174 22.49 -4.61 -0.60
N PHE A 175 22.83 -3.55 -1.34
CA PHE A 175 23.54 -3.67 -2.62
C PHE A 175 25.02 -3.32 -2.54
N ASP A 176 25.56 -3.12 -1.33
CA ASP A 176 26.97 -2.72 -1.10
C ASP A 176 27.37 -1.47 -1.91
N LEU A 177 26.48 -0.46 -1.91
CA LEU A 177 26.65 0.77 -2.67
C LEU A 177 27.22 1.88 -1.79
N GLU A 178 28.28 2.56 -2.28
CA GLU A 178 28.74 3.82 -1.71
C GLU A 178 27.80 4.96 -2.19
N ALA A 179 26.65 5.10 -1.53
CA ALA A 179 25.66 6.11 -1.88
C ALA A 179 25.56 7.18 -0.79
N ASP A 180 25.72 8.44 -1.17
CA ASP A 180 25.37 9.59 -0.33
C ASP A 180 23.88 9.97 -0.45
N ASP A 181 23.16 9.36 -1.40
CA ASP A 181 21.76 9.64 -1.68
C ASP A 181 20.82 9.20 -0.56
N GLN A 182 20.11 10.16 0.00
CA GLN A 182 19.14 9.98 1.07
C GLN A 182 18.11 8.86 0.80
N PRO A 183 17.53 8.71 -0.42
CA PRO A 183 16.55 7.66 -0.70
C PRO A 183 17.07 6.25 -0.46
N LEU A 184 18.35 5.98 -0.69
CA LEU A 184 18.94 4.65 -0.56
C LEU A 184 19.45 4.33 0.85
N ARG A 185 19.57 5.33 1.72
CA ARG A 185 20.05 5.20 3.10
C ARG A 185 18.95 5.12 4.14
N LYS A 186 17.68 5.32 3.74
CA LYS A 186 16.55 5.27 4.66
C LYS A 186 16.44 3.92 5.35
N SER A 187 16.22 3.96 6.66
CA SER A 187 15.93 2.78 7.48
C SER A 187 14.45 2.37 7.36
N ALA A 188 14.12 1.17 7.81
CA ALA A 188 12.73 0.72 7.93
C ALA A 188 11.89 1.66 8.80
N ASN A 189 12.49 2.29 9.81
CA ASN A 189 11.79 3.26 10.67
C ASN A 189 11.42 4.53 9.90
N ASP A 190 12.33 5.06 9.07
CA ASP A 190 12.07 6.26 8.25
C ASP A 190 10.91 5.99 7.28
N TYR A 191 10.91 4.82 6.64
CA TYR A 191 9.82 4.41 5.75
C TYR A 191 8.48 4.22 6.49
N ARG A 192 8.52 3.69 7.71
CA ARG A 192 7.32 3.51 8.54
C ARG A 192 6.70 4.85 8.96
N GLU A 193 7.53 5.82 9.34
CA GLU A 193 7.05 7.17 9.66
C GLU A 193 6.50 7.88 8.41
N GLU A 194 7.16 7.72 7.26
CA GLU A 194 6.65 8.23 5.99
C GLU A 194 5.29 7.61 5.65
N PHE A 195 5.13 6.28 5.76
CA PHE A 195 3.84 5.61 5.56
C PHE A 195 2.75 6.15 6.48
N ARG A 196 3.06 6.36 7.76
CA ARG A 196 2.11 6.96 8.71
C ARG A 196 1.74 8.39 8.33
N SER A 197 2.68 9.14 7.77
CA SER A 197 2.43 10.50 7.27
C SER A 197 1.53 10.49 6.03
N LEU A 198 1.79 9.57 5.07
CA LEU A 198 0.92 9.33 3.93
C LEU A 198 -0.52 9.03 4.36
N LEU A 199 -0.69 8.15 5.35
CA LEU A 199 -2.02 7.83 5.87
C LEU A 199 -2.74 9.05 6.48
N ARG A 200 -2.02 9.95 7.16
CA ARG A 200 -2.60 11.18 7.72
C ARG A 200 -3.02 12.18 6.65
N ALA A 201 -2.31 12.21 5.53
CA ALA A 201 -2.62 13.09 4.41
C ALA A 201 -3.88 12.68 3.62
N LEU A 202 -4.35 11.45 3.79
CA LEU A 202 -5.56 10.94 3.14
C LEU A 202 -6.88 11.39 3.82
N GLN A 203 -6.85 12.40 4.68
CA GLN A 203 -8.04 12.89 5.41
C GLN A 203 -8.69 14.09 4.76
#